data_24b8fb1702e57132a221f175305bcebe
#
_entry.id   24b8fb1702e57132a221f175305bcebe
#
_cell.length_a   1.000
_cell.length_b   1.000
_cell.length_c   1.000
_cell.angle_alpha   90.00
_cell.angle_beta   90.00
_cell.angle_gamma   90.00
#
_symmetry.space_group_name_H-M   'P 1'
#
loop_
_entity.id
_entity.type
_entity.pdbx_description
1 polymer ?
#
loop_
_entity_poly.entity_id
_entity_poly.type
_entity_poly.pdbx_seq_one_letter_code
_entity_poly.pdbx_strand_id
1 'polypeptide(L)'
;LLDGGADLLLIETIFDTLNAKAAIFAVEAEFERRGLRVPVMISGTVTDASGRILSGQTVEAFWHSVRHARPLSIGLNCALGATLMRPYIAELSKIADCFVSVYPNAGLPNPMSDTGFDETPEITSALLKEFAEAGFVNIAGGCCGTTPDHIGA
;
A
#
# COMPACT_ATOMS: atom_id res chain seq x y z
N LEU A 1 -8.44 -18.35 -0.95
CA LEU A 1 -8.40 -17.45 0.20
C LEU A 1 -9.73 -17.47 0.97
N LEU A 2 -10.85 -17.15 0.32
CA LEU A 2 -12.17 -17.15 0.98
C LEU A 2 -12.55 -18.52 1.57
N ASP A 3 -12.24 -19.62 0.88
CA ASP A 3 -12.46 -20.98 1.41
C ASP A 3 -11.59 -21.27 2.64
N GLY A 4 -10.44 -20.57 2.78
CA GLY A 4 -9.56 -20.65 3.93
C GLY A 4 -9.97 -19.73 5.08
N GLY A 5 -11.08 -18.99 4.97
CA GLY A 5 -11.59 -18.12 6.03
C GLY A 5 -10.98 -16.71 6.04
N ALA A 6 -10.54 -16.18 4.90
CA ALA A 6 -10.06 -14.80 4.83
C ALA A 6 -11.21 -13.82 5.08
N ASP A 7 -11.01 -12.88 6.03
CA ASP A 7 -12.00 -11.86 6.43
C ASP A 7 -11.93 -10.61 5.56
N LEU A 8 -10.85 -10.42 4.81
CA LEU A 8 -10.65 -9.35 3.85
C LEU A 8 -9.71 -9.81 2.73
N LEU A 9 -9.72 -9.11 1.61
CA LEU A 9 -8.80 -9.32 0.49
C LEU A 9 -7.94 -8.07 0.28
N LEU A 10 -6.65 -8.26 -0.01
CA LEU A 10 -5.71 -7.20 -0.32
C LEU A 10 -5.14 -7.40 -1.72
N ILE A 11 -5.39 -6.44 -2.62
CA ILE A 11 -4.76 -6.35 -3.93
C ILE A 11 -3.59 -5.39 -3.79
N GLU A 12 -2.37 -5.91 -3.74
CA GLU A 12 -1.19 -5.11 -3.38
C GLU A 12 -0.09 -5.11 -4.42
N THR A 13 0.89 -4.23 -4.20
CA THR A 13 2.10 -4.09 -5.05
C THR A 13 1.73 -3.86 -6.51
N ILE A 14 0.70 -3.02 -6.70
CA ILE A 14 0.17 -2.73 -8.03
C ILE A 14 1.07 -1.71 -8.71
N PHE A 15 1.66 -2.09 -9.83
CA PHE A 15 2.42 -1.19 -10.70
C PHE A 15 1.82 -1.06 -12.11
N ASP A 16 0.66 -1.67 -12.34
CA ASP A 16 -0.14 -1.57 -13.57
C ASP A 16 -1.65 -1.54 -13.23
N THR A 17 -2.32 -0.45 -13.59
CA THR A 17 -3.75 -0.26 -13.31
C THR A 17 -4.65 -1.19 -14.13
N LEU A 18 -4.24 -1.63 -15.31
CA LEU A 18 -5.02 -2.61 -16.08
C LEU A 18 -5.03 -3.97 -15.38
N ASN A 19 -3.88 -4.41 -14.88
CA ASN A 19 -3.77 -5.63 -14.11
C ASN A 19 -4.56 -5.55 -12.80
N ALA A 20 -4.51 -4.39 -12.12
CA ALA A 20 -5.34 -4.15 -10.94
C ALA A 20 -6.84 -4.27 -11.22
N LYS A 21 -7.30 -3.72 -12.34
CA LYS A 21 -8.71 -3.82 -12.76
C LYS A 21 -9.11 -5.26 -13.09
N ALA A 22 -8.22 -6.06 -13.65
CA ALA A 22 -8.46 -7.48 -13.87
C ALA A 22 -8.64 -8.24 -12.53
N ALA A 23 -7.80 -7.93 -11.52
CA ALA A 23 -7.94 -8.48 -10.18
C ALA A 23 -9.25 -8.05 -9.51
N ILE A 24 -9.61 -6.76 -9.58
CA ILE A 24 -10.87 -6.22 -9.07
C ILE A 24 -12.05 -6.93 -9.72
N PHE A 25 -12.05 -7.09 -11.03
CA PHE A 25 -13.10 -7.80 -11.76
C PHE A 25 -13.25 -9.26 -11.29
N ALA A 26 -12.14 -9.97 -11.12
CA ALA A 26 -12.15 -11.35 -10.64
C ALA A 26 -12.70 -11.46 -9.20
N VAL A 27 -12.35 -10.51 -8.32
CA VAL A 27 -12.86 -10.44 -6.94
C VAL A 27 -14.37 -10.19 -6.95
N GLU A 28 -14.85 -9.24 -7.74
CA GLU A 28 -16.29 -8.92 -7.83
C GLU A 28 -17.09 -10.11 -8.39
N ALA A 29 -16.61 -10.76 -9.44
CA ALA A 29 -17.24 -11.95 -10.00
C ALA A 29 -17.33 -13.11 -8.98
N GLU A 30 -16.29 -13.26 -8.15
CA GLU A 30 -16.28 -14.27 -7.09
C GLU A 30 -17.25 -13.95 -5.96
N PHE A 31 -17.38 -12.67 -5.60
CA PHE A 31 -18.39 -12.22 -4.64
C PHE A 31 -19.82 -12.48 -5.12
N GLU A 32 -20.10 -12.17 -6.39
CA GLU A 32 -21.40 -12.49 -7.00
C GLU A 32 -21.68 -13.97 -6.99
N ARG A 33 -20.71 -14.80 -7.41
CA ARG A 33 -20.84 -16.24 -7.46
C ARG A 33 -21.15 -16.85 -6.08
N ARG A 34 -20.58 -16.28 -5.02
CA ARG A 34 -20.73 -16.79 -3.64
C ARG A 34 -21.92 -16.19 -2.89
N GLY A 35 -22.46 -15.05 -3.35
CA GLY A 35 -23.43 -14.28 -2.57
C GLY A 35 -22.82 -13.71 -1.27
N LEU A 36 -21.51 -13.48 -1.26
CA LEU A 36 -20.72 -13.03 -0.10
C LEU A 36 -19.82 -11.88 -0.54
N ARG A 37 -19.66 -10.87 0.31
CA ARG A 37 -18.70 -9.79 0.11
C ARG A 37 -17.91 -9.57 1.38
N VAL A 38 -16.58 -9.53 1.25
CA VAL A 38 -15.65 -9.11 2.30
C VAL A 38 -15.01 -7.77 1.91
N PRO A 39 -14.46 -7.00 2.86
CA PRO A 39 -13.72 -5.78 2.55
C PRO A 39 -12.54 -6.05 1.60
N VAL A 40 -12.27 -5.09 0.72
CA VAL A 40 -11.13 -5.14 -0.20
C VAL A 40 -10.24 -3.95 0.08
N MET A 41 -8.95 -4.18 0.28
CA MET A 41 -7.91 -3.17 0.34
C MET A 41 -7.14 -3.14 -0.99
N ILE A 42 -6.70 -1.97 -1.40
CA ILE A 42 -5.94 -1.80 -2.65
C ILE A 42 -4.67 -1.00 -2.34
N SER A 43 -3.52 -1.48 -2.82
CA SER A 43 -2.24 -0.80 -2.60
C SER A 43 -1.38 -0.78 -3.86
N GLY A 44 -0.95 0.41 -4.25
CA GLY A 44 -0.08 0.65 -5.40
C GLY A 44 1.39 0.74 -5.02
N THR A 45 2.25 0.63 -6.00
CA THR A 45 3.69 0.76 -5.83
C THR A 45 4.22 1.88 -6.73
N VAL A 46 4.65 2.97 -6.09
CA VAL A 46 5.41 4.04 -6.76
C VAL A 46 6.83 3.54 -6.95
N THR A 47 7.26 3.38 -8.19
CA THR A 47 8.50 2.66 -8.51
C THR A 47 9.77 3.50 -8.35
N ASP A 48 9.64 4.82 -8.37
CA ASP A 48 10.77 5.74 -8.25
C ASP A 48 10.34 7.15 -7.81
N ALA A 49 11.31 8.04 -7.72
CA ALA A 49 11.10 9.43 -7.31
C ALA A 49 10.28 10.28 -8.30
N SER A 50 9.86 9.74 -9.45
CA SER A 50 8.94 10.45 -10.36
C SER A 50 7.50 10.49 -9.86
N GLY A 51 7.18 9.70 -8.82
CA GLY A 51 5.85 9.62 -8.24
C GLY A 51 4.86 8.83 -9.08
N ARG A 52 5.36 7.96 -9.97
CA ARG A 52 4.54 7.16 -10.87
C ARG A 52 4.67 5.67 -10.56
N ILE A 53 3.58 4.95 -10.77
CA ILE A 53 3.63 3.50 -10.89
C ILE A 53 4.24 3.11 -12.24
N LEU A 54 4.67 1.88 -12.41
CA LEU A 54 5.42 1.44 -13.60
C LEU A 54 4.67 1.67 -14.92
N SER A 55 3.35 1.56 -14.93
CA SER A 55 2.51 1.85 -16.11
C SER A 55 2.28 3.36 -16.36
N GLY A 56 2.92 4.23 -15.57
CA GLY A 56 3.02 5.67 -15.81
C GLY A 56 2.00 6.55 -15.08
N GLN A 57 1.04 5.99 -14.36
CA GLN A 57 0.05 6.76 -13.61
C GLN A 57 0.67 7.43 -12.38
N THR A 58 0.29 8.69 -12.14
CA THR A 58 0.50 9.36 -10.87
C THR A 58 -0.36 8.73 -9.77
N VAL A 59 -0.12 9.08 -8.52
CA VAL A 59 -0.94 8.59 -7.38
C VAL A 59 -2.41 8.98 -7.55
N GLU A 60 -2.69 10.20 -7.99
CA GLU A 60 -4.04 10.65 -8.31
C GLU A 60 -4.68 9.81 -9.44
N ALA A 61 -3.96 9.62 -10.54
CA ALA A 61 -4.45 8.82 -11.66
C ALA A 61 -4.66 7.34 -11.27
N PHE A 62 -3.79 6.79 -10.43
CA PHE A 62 -3.96 5.46 -9.84
C PHE A 62 -5.25 5.38 -9.02
N TRP A 63 -5.45 6.32 -8.07
CA TRP A 63 -6.68 6.36 -7.28
C TRP A 63 -7.93 6.41 -8.14
N HIS A 64 -7.99 7.34 -9.10
CA HIS A 64 -9.15 7.47 -9.99
C HIS A 64 -9.37 6.23 -10.86
N SER A 65 -8.32 5.48 -11.17
CA SER A 65 -8.43 4.24 -11.94
C SER A 65 -9.10 3.09 -11.17
N VAL A 66 -8.96 3.06 -9.82
CA VAL A 66 -9.40 1.92 -9.00
C VAL A 66 -10.53 2.26 -8.02
N ARG A 67 -10.84 3.54 -7.77
CA ARG A 67 -11.85 3.98 -6.78
C ARG A 67 -13.26 3.39 -7.00
N HIS A 68 -13.57 3.00 -8.24
CA HIS A 68 -14.87 2.37 -8.56
C HIS A 68 -15.08 1.03 -7.82
N ALA A 69 -14.00 0.38 -7.37
CA ALA A 69 -14.08 -0.82 -6.53
C ALA A 69 -14.59 -0.53 -5.10
N ARG A 70 -14.70 0.74 -4.71
CA ARG A 70 -15.09 1.17 -3.36
C ARG A 70 -14.32 0.42 -2.27
N PRO A 71 -12.98 0.50 -2.28
CA PRO A 71 -12.16 -0.26 -1.35
C PRO A 71 -12.35 0.23 0.09
N LEU A 72 -12.06 -0.65 1.06
CA LEU A 72 -11.93 -0.28 2.46
C LEU A 72 -10.79 0.71 2.66
N SER A 73 -9.65 0.45 2.01
CA SER A 73 -8.52 1.36 1.99
C SER A 73 -7.84 1.40 0.64
N ILE A 74 -7.27 2.56 0.35
CA ILE A 74 -6.29 2.76 -0.71
C ILE A 74 -4.93 3.07 -0.09
N GLY A 75 -3.86 2.61 -0.69
CA GLY A 75 -2.54 2.85 -0.10
C GLY A 75 -1.38 2.68 -1.05
N LEU A 76 -0.19 2.80 -0.47
CA LEU A 76 1.07 2.58 -1.16
C LEU A 76 1.94 1.62 -0.36
N ASN A 77 2.67 0.76 -1.05
CA ASN A 77 3.64 -0.14 -0.45
C ASN A 77 4.84 -0.38 -1.35
N CYS A 78 5.91 -0.89 -0.76
CA CYS A 78 7.11 -1.35 -1.45
C CYS A 78 7.86 -0.25 -2.23
N ALA A 79 8.93 -0.64 -2.91
CA ALA A 79 9.87 0.13 -3.71
C ALA A 79 10.60 1.25 -2.95
N LEU A 80 9.88 2.09 -2.23
CA LEU A 80 10.42 3.22 -1.48
C LEU A 80 10.38 2.98 0.02
N GLY A 81 11.34 3.57 0.76
CA GLY A 81 11.23 3.76 2.20
C GLY A 81 10.25 4.88 2.54
N ALA A 82 9.87 4.97 3.82
CA ALA A 82 8.86 5.90 4.29
C ALA A 82 9.17 7.37 3.92
N THR A 83 10.41 7.80 4.08
CA THR A 83 10.85 9.17 3.75
C THR A 83 10.52 9.58 2.31
N LEU A 84 10.82 8.70 1.35
CA LEU A 84 10.55 8.98 -0.08
C LEU A 84 9.08 8.81 -0.44
N MET A 85 8.35 7.98 0.29
CA MET A 85 6.92 7.73 0.07
C MET A 85 6.04 8.85 0.62
N ARG A 86 6.53 9.63 1.58
CA ARG A 86 5.78 10.66 2.30
C ARG A 86 4.96 11.61 1.41
N PRO A 87 5.53 12.27 0.36
CA PRO A 87 4.77 13.20 -0.45
C PRO A 87 3.59 12.53 -1.16
N TYR A 88 3.73 11.29 -1.57
CA TYR A 88 2.71 10.53 -2.30
C TYR A 88 1.57 10.08 -1.37
N ILE A 89 1.89 9.69 -0.14
CA ILE A 89 0.88 9.40 0.89
C ILE A 89 0.13 10.67 1.29
N ALA A 90 0.83 11.79 1.44
CA ALA A 90 0.20 13.08 1.72
C ALA A 90 -0.71 13.57 0.59
N GLU A 91 -0.40 13.26 -0.68
CA GLU A 91 -1.28 13.51 -1.82
C GLU A 91 -2.51 12.59 -1.75
N LEU A 92 -2.29 11.29 -1.57
CA LEU A 92 -3.35 10.29 -1.52
C LEU A 92 -4.36 10.59 -0.41
N SER A 93 -3.88 10.99 0.78
CA SER A 93 -4.73 11.31 1.93
C SER A 93 -5.69 12.47 1.70
N LYS A 94 -5.39 13.36 0.75
CA LYS A 94 -6.25 14.52 0.42
C LYS A 94 -7.35 14.19 -0.57
N ILE A 95 -7.16 13.16 -1.39
CA ILE A 95 -8.05 12.85 -2.52
C ILE A 95 -8.87 11.57 -2.30
N ALA A 96 -8.41 10.69 -1.42
CA ALA A 96 -9.11 9.45 -1.11
C ALA A 96 -10.36 9.70 -0.24
N ASP A 97 -11.45 9.02 -0.58
CA ASP A 97 -12.70 9.04 0.17
C ASP A 97 -12.91 7.74 0.99
N CYS A 98 -11.81 7.01 1.25
CA CYS A 98 -11.74 5.82 2.09
C CYS A 98 -10.49 5.88 2.99
N PHE A 99 -10.27 4.86 3.83
CA PHE A 99 -9.06 4.80 4.65
C PHE A 99 -7.81 4.79 3.78
N VAL A 100 -6.72 5.36 4.32
CA VAL A 100 -5.39 5.34 3.66
C VAL A 100 -4.48 4.38 4.41
N SER A 101 -3.82 3.49 3.65
CA SER A 101 -2.86 2.52 4.19
C SER A 101 -1.45 2.76 3.63
N VAL A 102 -0.44 2.47 4.45
CA VAL A 102 0.96 2.54 4.05
C VAL A 102 1.78 1.41 4.67
N TYR A 103 2.59 0.74 3.86
CA TYR A 103 3.58 -0.23 4.33
C TYR A 103 4.85 -0.15 3.46
N PRO A 104 5.74 0.81 3.83
CA PRO A 104 6.99 1.04 3.10
C PRO A 104 8.01 -0.07 3.35
N ASN A 105 9.06 -0.09 2.55
CA ASN A 105 10.27 -0.85 2.86
C ASN A 105 10.99 -0.24 4.08
N ALA A 106 11.84 -1.02 4.74
CA ALA A 106 12.75 -0.52 5.77
C ALA A 106 13.91 0.29 5.16
N GLY A 107 13.58 1.38 4.49
CA GLY A 107 14.50 2.17 3.66
C GLY A 107 14.63 1.64 2.23
N LEU A 108 15.71 2.01 1.58
CA LEU A 108 16.06 1.48 0.25
C LEU A 108 16.91 0.20 0.38
N PRO A 109 16.83 -0.70 -0.61
CA PRO A 109 17.70 -1.87 -0.64
C PRO A 109 19.19 -1.46 -0.60
N ASN A 110 19.93 -2.02 0.35
CA ASN A 110 21.38 -1.82 0.49
C ASN A 110 22.10 -3.17 0.57
N PRO A 111 22.76 -3.61 -0.51
CA PRO A 111 23.50 -4.87 -0.51
C PRO A 111 24.69 -4.92 0.47
N MET A 112 25.10 -3.77 1.01
CA MET A 112 26.20 -3.66 1.99
C MET A 112 25.71 -3.76 3.44
N SER A 113 24.40 -3.72 3.66
CA SER A 113 23.79 -3.93 4.98
C SER A 113 23.64 -5.42 5.26
N ASP A 114 23.84 -5.82 6.50
CA ASP A 114 23.67 -7.22 6.94
C ASP A 114 22.23 -7.73 6.74
N THR A 115 21.26 -6.83 6.77
CA THR A 115 19.84 -7.13 6.58
C THR A 115 19.34 -6.86 5.16
N GLY A 116 20.19 -6.31 4.30
CA GLY A 116 19.79 -5.84 2.96
C GLY A 116 19.03 -4.52 2.94
N PHE A 117 18.74 -3.93 4.10
CA PHE A 117 18.04 -2.65 4.29
C PHE A 117 18.62 -1.91 5.50
N ASP A 118 18.54 -0.58 5.53
CA ASP A 118 19.24 0.24 6.51
C ASP A 118 18.37 0.81 7.64
N GLU A 119 17.06 0.86 7.45
CA GLU A 119 16.18 1.40 8.51
C GLU A 119 15.96 0.38 9.62
N THR A 120 16.18 0.85 10.86
CA THR A 120 15.89 0.08 12.06
C THR A 120 14.42 0.23 12.47
N PRO A 121 13.91 -0.62 13.38
CA PRO A 121 12.56 -0.48 13.95
C PRO A 121 12.25 0.93 14.44
N GLU A 122 13.20 1.58 15.14
CA GLU A 122 13.04 2.92 15.71
C GLU A 122 12.93 3.99 14.62
N ILE A 123 13.68 3.86 13.53
CA ILE A 123 13.62 4.80 12.41
C ILE A 123 12.28 4.66 11.70
N THR A 124 11.92 3.45 11.31
CA THR A 124 10.67 3.19 10.60
C THR A 124 9.45 3.60 11.42
N SER A 125 9.41 3.25 12.73
CA SER A 125 8.30 3.61 13.60
C SER A 125 8.16 5.12 13.79
N ALA A 126 9.28 5.84 13.93
CA ALA A 126 9.25 7.31 14.02
C ALA A 126 8.69 7.98 12.77
N LEU A 127 9.04 7.46 11.58
CA LEU A 127 8.52 7.97 10.30
C LEU A 127 7.02 7.68 10.13
N LEU A 128 6.58 6.47 10.45
CA LEU A 128 5.17 6.10 10.38
C LEU A 128 4.32 6.84 11.41
N LYS A 129 4.86 7.08 12.61
CA LYS A 129 4.24 7.93 13.62
C LYS A 129 4.00 9.34 13.10
N GLU A 130 4.98 9.94 12.42
CA GLU A 130 4.82 11.26 11.80
C GLU A 130 3.67 11.25 10.78
N PHE A 131 3.53 10.21 9.95
CA PHE A 131 2.41 10.09 9.02
C PHE A 131 1.05 10.02 9.73
N ALA A 132 0.99 9.29 10.84
CA ALA A 132 -0.23 9.18 11.64
C ALA A 132 -0.58 10.51 12.32
N GLU A 133 0.40 11.19 12.92
CA GLU A 133 0.23 12.51 13.56
C GLU A 133 -0.16 13.60 12.55
N ALA A 134 0.35 13.52 11.32
CA ALA A 134 -0.04 14.41 10.22
C ALA A 134 -1.42 14.09 9.63
N GLY A 135 -2.07 13.01 10.07
CA GLY A 135 -3.38 12.58 9.57
C GLY A 135 -3.36 11.97 8.16
N PHE A 136 -2.21 11.48 7.71
CA PHE A 136 -2.07 10.93 6.37
C PHE A 136 -2.54 9.48 6.25
N VAL A 137 -2.50 8.71 7.33
CA VAL A 137 -2.75 7.28 7.31
C VAL A 137 -3.68 6.83 8.43
N ASN A 138 -4.41 5.75 8.15
CA ASN A 138 -5.29 5.06 9.10
C ASN A 138 -4.76 3.65 9.41
N ILE A 139 -3.99 3.07 8.49
CA ILE A 139 -3.45 1.73 8.58
C ILE A 139 -1.97 1.80 8.23
N ALA A 140 -1.11 1.31 9.10
CA ALA A 140 0.34 1.27 8.90
C ALA A 140 0.86 -0.16 9.01
N GLY A 141 1.94 -0.44 8.30
CA GLY A 141 2.63 -1.72 8.31
C GLY A 141 4.02 -1.60 7.72
N GLY A 142 4.57 -2.71 7.27
CA GLY A 142 5.88 -2.74 6.63
C GLY A 142 5.92 -3.72 5.44
N CYS A 143 6.86 -3.49 4.52
CA CYS A 143 7.11 -4.32 3.35
C CYS A 143 8.54 -4.88 3.39
N CYS A 144 9.30 -4.79 2.30
CA CYS A 144 10.63 -5.40 2.23
C CYS A 144 11.58 -4.86 3.31
N GLY A 145 12.33 -5.77 3.93
CA GLY A 145 13.27 -5.46 5.01
C GLY A 145 12.64 -5.27 6.39
N THR A 146 11.32 -5.18 6.51
CA THR A 146 10.68 -5.09 7.82
C THR A 146 10.58 -6.46 8.49
N THR A 147 10.80 -6.48 9.81
CA THR A 147 10.74 -7.65 10.69
C THR A 147 9.61 -7.49 11.71
N PRO A 148 9.29 -8.52 12.49
CA PRO A 148 8.35 -8.37 13.61
C PRO A 148 8.68 -7.22 14.56
N ASP A 149 9.97 -6.94 14.78
CA ASP A 149 10.41 -5.83 15.63
C ASP A 149 10.03 -4.46 15.05
N HIS A 150 10.10 -4.30 13.72
CA HIS A 150 9.61 -3.08 13.05
C HIS A 150 8.10 -2.88 13.24
N ILE A 151 7.34 -3.95 13.26
CA ILE A 151 5.88 -3.87 13.43
C ILE A 151 5.52 -3.67 14.89
N GLY A 152 6.36 -4.13 15.83
CA GLY A 152 6.16 -4.00 17.27
C GLY A 152 6.57 -2.64 17.85
N ALA A 153 7.39 -1.87 17.14
CA ALA A 153 7.89 -0.58 17.60
C ALA A 153 6.85 0.54 17.39
#